data_bbca1371aa3bc25df0e130789a2805de
#
_entry.id   bbca1371aa3bc25df0e130789a2805de
#
_cell.length_a   1.000
_cell.length_b   1.000
_cell.length_c   1.000
_cell.angle_alpha   90.00
_cell.angle_beta   90.00
_cell.angle_gamma   90.00
#
_symmetry.space_group_name_H-M   'P 1'
#
loop_
_entity.id
_entity.type
_entity.pdbx_description
1 polymer ?
#
loop_
_entity_poly.entity_id
_entity_poly.type
_entity_poly.pdbx_seq_one_letter_code
_entity_poly.pdbx_strand_id
1 'polypeptide(L)'
;DVYDPSTKFSSIDVNGRYVIPGLIDDQVHFREPGLTHKGEIATESKAGLAGGVTSYFEMPNVNPTTTTNENLTKKFELASTRSLSNYSFHLGASNTNIEEIKKADIHQAAALKVFMGASTGDMLVDDLDALDDIFNYSPLIVVTHCEDQKTVEKNEKIFHEKYGENVSAEHHHLISCLLYTSDAADDFTS
;
A
#
# COMPACT_ATOMS: atom_id res chain seq x y z
N ASP A 1 -28.57 15.56 13.09
CA ASP A 1 -28.22 16.66 14.00
C ASP A 1 -29.25 17.76 13.83
N VAL A 2 -29.77 18.24 14.96
CA VAL A 2 -30.76 19.32 14.96
C VAL A 2 -29.98 20.65 15.00
N TYR A 3 -30.27 21.55 14.05
CA TYR A 3 -29.69 22.88 14.02
C TYR A 3 -30.10 23.66 15.31
N ASP A 4 -29.08 24.08 16.09
CA ASP A 4 -29.26 24.94 17.24
C ASP A 4 -28.86 26.38 16.88
N PRO A 5 -29.82 27.30 16.76
CA PRO A 5 -29.57 28.71 16.38
C PRO A 5 -28.76 29.50 17.43
N SER A 6 -28.59 28.96 18.65
CA SER A 6 -27.76 29.59 19.69
C SER A 6 -26.27 29.32 19.54
N THR A 7 -25.91 28.33 18.72
CA THR A 7 -24.51 27.96 18.47
C THR A 7 -23.84 29.01 17.57
N LYS A 8 -22.71 29.56 18.01
CA LYS A 8 -21.89 30.44 17.18
C LYS A 8 -21.17 29.61 16.12
N PHE A 9 -21.54 29.82 14.88
CA PHE A 9 -20.85 29.24 13.72
C PHE A 9 -19.79 30.18 13.17
N SER A 10 -18.65 29.67 12.82
CA SER A 10 -17.72 30.35 11.90
C SER A 10 -18.06 29.94 10.47
N SER A 11 -18.29 30.92 9.61
CA SER A 11 -18.52 30.68 8.19
C SER A 11 -17.24 30.95 7.40
N ILE A 12 -16.94 30.10 6.41
CA ILE A 12 -15.87 30.31 5.46
C ILE A 12 -16.51 30.48 4.09
N ASP A 13 -16.32 31.67 3.49
CA ASP A 13 -16.71 31.87 2.10
C ASP A 13 -15.72 31.18 1.16
N VAL A 14 -16.20 30.23 0.42
CA VAL A 14 -15.38 29.49 -0.56
C VAL A 14 -15.34 30.15 -1.94
N ASN A 15 -15.92 31.34 -2.10
CA ASN A 15 -15.91 32.13 -3.34
C ASN A 15 -16.38 31.35 -4.57
N GLY A 16 -17.48 30.60 -4.43
CA GLY A 16 -18.07 29.80 -5.51
C GLY A 16 -17.29 28.51 -5.86
N ARG A 17 -16.28 28.13 -5.08
CA ARG A 17 -15.56 26.85 -5.26
C ARG A 17 -16.39 25.68 -4.75
N TYR A 18 -16.11 24.51 -5.27
CA TYR A 18 -16.69 23.26 -4.76
C TYR A 18 -16.00 22.84 -3.46
N VAL A 19 -16.79 22.38 -2.51
CA VAL A 19 -16.31 21.72 -1.29
C VAL A 19 -16.61 20.24 -1.43
N ILE A 20 -15.57 19.43 -1.36
CA ILE A 20 -15.64 17.96 -1.45
C ILE A 20 -15.07 17.35 -0.17
N PRO A 21 -15.41 16.11 0.18
CA PRO A 21 -14.71 15.39 1.23
C PRO A 21 -13.21 15.31 0.95
N GLY A 22 -12.40 15.25 2.00
CA GLY A 22 -10.96 15.02 1.84
C GLY A 22 -10.71 13.67 1.19
N LEU A 23 -9.69 13.62 0.34
CA LEU A 23 -9.31 12.41 -0.39
C LEU A 23 -8.68 11.39 0.57
N ILE A 24 -8.89 10.11 0.25
CA ILE A 24 -8.22 8.99 0.90
C ILE A 24 -7.25 8.39 -0.12
N ASP A 25 -5.98 8.28 0.26
CA ASP A 25 -4.98 7.55 -0.52
C ASP A 25 -4.70 6.21 0.19
N ASP A 26 -5.13 5.12 -0.41
CA ASP A 26 -5.06 3.79 0.18
C ASP A 26 -3.73 3.05 -0.10
N GLN A 27 -2.81 3.69 -0.82
CA GLN A 27 -1.53 3.09 -1.19
C GLN A 27 -0.39 4.11 -1.22
N VAL A 28 0.17 4.44 -0.05
CA VAL A 28 1.34 5.32 0.02
C VAL A 28 2.59 4.57 0.50
N HIS A 29 3.76 5.10 0.13
CA HIS A 29 5.07 4.61 0.54
C HIS A 29 5.86 5.73 1.20
N PHE A 30 5.55 6.07 2.45
CA PHE A 30 6.26 7.10 3.21
C PHE A 30 7.62 6.66 3.74
N ARG A 31 7.87 5.33 3.71
CA ARG A 31 9.19 4.73 3.96
C ARG A 31 9.70 4.81 5.40
N GLU A 32 8.91 5.25 6.33
CA GLU A 32 9.24 5.27 7.75
C GLU A 32 8.50 4.13 8.49
N PRO A 33 9.21 3.39 9.36
CA PRO A 33 10.58 3.56 9.84
C PRO A 33 11.68 3.09 8.86
N GLY A 34 12.91 3.51 9.14
CA GLY A 34 14.16 2.93 8.64
C GLY A 34 14.60 3.33 7.23
N LEU A 35 13.75 3.90 6.40
CA LEU A 35 14.08 4.36 5.05
C LEU A 35 13.83 5.86 4.86
N THR A 36 14.03 6.64 5.92
CA THR A 36 13.70 8.08 5.99
C THR A 36 14.46 8.96 5.00
N HIS A 37 15.55 8.45 4.43
CA HIS A 37 16.24 9.11 3.31
C HIS A 37 15.39 9.19 2.03
N LYS A 38 14.30 8.40 1.95
CA LYS A 38 13.34 8.42 0.82
C LYS A 38 12.09 9.23 1.12
N GLY A 39 11.67 9.29 2.39
CA GLY A 39 10.50 10.01 2.86
C GLY A 39 10.24 9.75 4.35
N GLU A 40 9.51 10.64 4.99
CA GLU A 40 9.13 10.57 6.41
C GLU A 40 7.64 10.81 6.58
N ILE A 41 7.01 10.19 7.58
CA ILE A 41 5.58 10.37 7.87
C ILE A 41 5.24 11.86 8.04
N ALA A 42 6.08 12.63 8.72
CA ALA A 42 5.82 14.04 8.99
C ALA A 42 5.80 14.91 7.72
N THR A 43 6.73 14.68 6.79
CA THR A 43 6.84 15.45 5.55
C THR A 43 5.81 15.01 4.53
N GLU A 44 5.63 13.70 4.37
CA GLU A 44 4.76 13.14 3.35
C GLU A 44 3.27 13.31 3.70
N SER A 45 2.89 13.16 4.98
CA SER A 45 1.52 13.45 5.42
C SER A 45 1.16 14.92 5.25
N LYS A 46 2.13 15.83 5.49
CA LYS A 46 1.95 17.27 5.25
C LYS A 46 1.80 17.57 3.75
N ALA A 47 2.61 16.94 2.91
CA ALA A 47 2.52 17.11 1.45
C ALA A 47 1.18 16.59 0.91
N GLY A 48 0.75 15.41 1.35
CA GLY A 48 -0.57 14.85 1.02
C GLY A 48 -1.71 15.77 1.43
N LEU A 49 -1.67 16.28 2.67
CA LEU A 49 -2.68 17.20 3.20
C LEU A 49 -2.76 18.50 2.38
N ALA A 50 -1.60 19.05 1.97
CA ALA A 50 -1.55 20.23 1.11
C ALA A 50 -2.17 19.97 -0.27
N GLY A 51 -2.16 18.72 -0.75
CA GLY A 51 -2.83 18.28 -1.98
C GLY A 51 -4.29 17.87 -1.80
N GLY A 52 -4.82 17.88 -0.56
CA GLY A 52 -6.22 17.51 -0.28
C GLY A 52 -6.41 16.06 0.17
N VAL A 53 -5.34 15.29 0.36
CA VAL A 53 -5.38 13.93 0.94
C VAL A 53 -5.43 14.05 2.46
N THR A 54 -6.58 13.75 3.04
CA THR A 54 -6.81 13.88 4.49
C THR A 54 -6.65 12.56 5.25
N SER A 55 -6.55 11.46 4.54
CA SER A 55 -6.35 10.12 5.11
C SER A 55 -5.46 9.29 4.18
N TYR A 56 -4.60 8.46 4.74
CA TYR A 56 -3.76 7.57 3.95
C TYR A 56 -3.59 6.20 4.59
N PHE A 57 -3.29 5.20 3.76
CA PHE A 57 -2.88 3.86 4.19
C PHE A 57 -1.48 3.56 3.67
N GLU A 58 -0.54 3.32 4.59
CA GLU A 58 0.85 3.11 4.20
C GLU A 58 1.20 1.62 4.09
N MET A 59 2.00 1.34 3.07
CA MET A 59 2.50 0.02 2.74
C MET A 59 3.52 -0.49 3.76
N PRO A 60 3.65 -1.84 3.91
CA PRO A 60 4.46 -2.46 4.95
C PRO A 60 5.97 -2.53 4.63
N ASN A 61 6.40 -2.18 3.41
CA ASN A 61 7.78 -2.32 2.95
C ASN A 61 8.70 -1.19 3.44
N VAL A 62 8.92 -1.18 4.73
CA VAL A 62 9.78 -0.29 5.52
C VAL A 62 10.87 -1.11 6.23
N ASN A 63 11.67 -0.55 7.14
CA ASN A 63 12.71 -1.27 7.86
C ASN A 63 12.68 -0.96 9.36
N PRO A 64 12.34 -1.92 10.24
CA PRO A 64 11.92 -3.29 9.90
C PRO A 64 10.58 -3.34 9.15
N THR A 65 10.37 -4.39 8.34
CA THR A 65 9.12 -4.61 7.62
C THR A 65 7.93 -4.73 8.58
N THR A 66 6.75 -4.25 8.17
CA THR A 66 5.54 -4.35 9.00
C THR A 66 4.85 -5.70 8.78
N THR A 67 5.57 -6.79 9.06
CA THR A 67 5.11 -8.19 8.88
C THR A 67 4.72 -8.88 10.19
N THR A 68 4.78 -8.16 11.30
CA THR A 68 4.33 -8.61 12.62
C THR A 68 3.36 -7.62 13.24
N ASN A 69 2.46 -8.10 14.11
CA ASN A 69 1.53 -7.23 14.83
C ASN A 69 2.26 -6.26 15.78
N GLU A 70 3.43 -6.66 16.29
CA GLU A 70 4.28 -5.79 17.10
C GLU A 70 4.81 -4.60 16.26
N ASN A 71 5.34 -4.85 15.06
CA ASN A 71 5.83 -3.79 14.17
C ASN A 71 4.70 -2.88 13.68
N LEU A 72 3.52 -3.45 13.46
CA LEU A 72 2.32 -2.67 13.13
C LEU A 72 1.98 -1.69 14.28
N THR A 73 1.97 -2.16 15.53
CA THR A 73 1.71 -1.34 16.71
C THR A 73 2.76 -0.22 16.86
N LYS A 74 4.04 -0.55 16.74
CA LYS A 74 5.13 0.45 16.77
C LYS A 74 4.98 1.52 15.70
N LYS A 75 4.49 1.15 14.52
CA LYS A 75 4.26 2.08 13.43
C LYS A 75 3.11 3.05 13.73
N PHE A 76 2.04 2.57 14.37
CA PHE A 76 0.96 3.43 14.88
C PHE A 76 1.47 4.40 15.95
N GLU A 77 2.28 3.93 16.89
CA GLU A 77 2.90 4.78 17.93
C GLU A 77 3.77 5.87 17.30
N LEU A 78 4.58 5.51 16.32
CA LEU A 78 5.42 6.46 15.59
C LEU A 78 4.58 7.54 14.87
N ALA A 79 3.55 7.14 14.15
CA ALA A 79 2.68 8.04 13.41
C ALA A 79 1.85 8.96 14.32
N SER A 80 1.51 8.52 15.52
CA SER A 80 0.70 9.31 16.48
C SER A 80 1.31 10.65 16.83
N THR A 81 2.63 10.79 16.71
CA THR A 81 3.37 12.02 17.01
C THR A 81 3.87 12.75 15.77
N ARG A 82 3.71 12.18 14.57
CA ARG A 82 4.31 12.67 13.33
C ARG A 82 3.31 13.00 12.24
N SER A 83 2.22 12.23 12.14
CA SER A 83 1.23 12.42 11.08
C SER A 83 0.35 13.64 11.33
N LEU A 84 0.10 14.43 10.29
CA LEU A 84 -0.87 15.52 10.27
C LEU A 84 -2.23 15.10 9.69
N SER A 85 -2.26 13.96 8.97
CA SER A 85 -3.47 13.39 8.38
C SER A 85 -3.94 12.19 9.18
N ASN A 86 -5.16 11.74 8.98
CA ASN A 86 -5.61 10.44 9.45
C ASN A 86 -4.77 9.34 8.77
N TYR A 87 -4.51 8.25 9.46
CA TYR A 87 -3.65 7.18 8.96
C TYR A 87 -4.12 5.80 9.38
N SER A 88 -3.78 4.84 8.55
CA SER A 88 -3.73 3.43 8.90
C SER A 88 -2.57 2.76 8.15
N PHE A 89 -2.31 1.50 8.47
CA PHE A 89 -1.17 0.76 7.94
C PHE A 89 -1.61 -0.62 7.49
N HIS A 90 -1.00 -1.10 6.41
CA HIS A 90 -1.15 -2.47 5.99
C HIS A 90 -0.20 -3.38 6.78
N LEU A 91 -0.72 -4.53 7.22
CA LEU A 91 0.13 -5.65 7.62
C LEU A 91 0.69 -6.30 6.35
N GLY A 92 1.98 -6.61 6.34
CA GLY A 92 2.62 -7.28 5.21
C GLY A 92 2.59 -8.79 5.35
N ALA A 93 2.36 -9.49 4.25
CA ALA A 93 2.54 -10.92 4.15
C ALA A 93 3.98 -11.30 3.79
N SER A 94 4.38 -12.50 4.15
CA SER A 94 5.60 -13.20 3.71
C SER A 94 5.29 -14.69 3.58
N ASN A 95 6.21 -15.45 2.98
CA ASN A 95 6.05 -16.92 2.89
C ASN A 95 5.99 -17.63 4.26
N THR A 96 6.27 -16.94 5.37
CA THR A 96 6.46 -17.58 6.68
C THR A 96 5.68 -16.99 7.83
N ASN A 97 4.90 -15.89 7.63
CA ASN A 97 4.27 -15.18 8.74
C ASN A 97 2.77 -15.43 8.90
N ILE A 98 2.26 -16.56 8.43
CA ILE A 98 0.83 -16.90 8.49
C ILE A 98 0.24 -16.83 9.91
N GLU A 99 1.01 -17.18 10.94
CA GLU A 99 0.57 -17.12 12.33
C GLU A 99 0.43 -15.67 12.87
N GLU A 100 1.19 -14.71 12.33
CA GLU A 100 0.99 -13.29 12.58
C GLU A 100 -0.27 -12.77 11.86
N ILE A 101 -0.49 -13.23 10.63
CA ILE A 101 -1.67 -12.87 9.82
C ILE A 101 -2.95 -13.33 10.52
N LYS A 102 -3.01 -14.59 10.98
CA LYS A 102 -4.18 -15.14 11.68
C LYS A 102 -4.55 -14.38 12.97
N LYS A 103 -3.58 -13.74 13.60
CA LYS A 103 -3.76 -12.95 14.84
C LYS A 103 -4.00 -11.48 14.60
N ALA A 104 -4.04 -11.03 13.33
CA ALA A 104 -4.20 -9.63 13.03
C ALA A 104 -5.55 -9.08 13.50
N ASP A 105 -5.51 -7.92 14.14
CA ASP A 105 -6.71 -7.20 14.55
C ASP A 105 -7.31 -6.45 13.36
N ILE A 106 -8.53 -6.83 12.97
CA ILE A 106 -9.29 -6.21 11.88
C ILE A 106 -9.65 -4.73 12.14
N HIS A 107 -9.52 -4.27 13.38
CA HIS A 107 -9.77 -2.87 13.75
C HIS A 107 -8.48 -2.03 13.77
N GLN A 108 -7.32 -2.68 13.67
CA GLN A 108 -6.03 -2.01 13.67
C GLN A 108 -5.43 -1.95 12.26
N ALA A 109 -5.29 -3.08 11.58
CA ALA A 109 -4.72 -3.10 10.23
C ALA A 109 -5.75 -2.64 9.18
N ALA A 110 -5.31 -1.80 8.24
CA ALA A 110 -6.14 -1.39 7.10
C ALA A 110 -6.49 -2.59 6.20
N ALA A 111 -5.48 -3.40 5.88
CA ALA A 111 -5.60 -4.62 5.08
C ALA A 111 -4.31 -5.45 5.23
N LEU A 112 -4.31 -6.64 4.63
CA LEU A 112 -3.11 -7.46 4.44
C LEU A 112 -2.54 -7.21 3.05
N LYS A 113 -1.30 -6.69 2.97
CA LYS A 113 -0.59 -6.48 1.71
C LYS A 113 0.25 -7.69 1.34
N VAL A 114 0.02 -8.21 0.14
CA VAL A 114 0.78 -9.32 -0.47
C VAL A 114 1.52 -8.82 -1.70
N PHE A 115 2.82 -9.03 -1.76
CA PHE A 115 3.62 -8.80 -2.95
C PHE A 115 3.92 -10.14 -3.62
N MET A 116 3.26 -10.42 -4.74
CA MET A 116 3.47 -11.64 -5.54
C MET A 116 4.62 -11.47 -6.55
N GLY A 117 5.12 -10.25 -6.72
CA GLY A 117 6.26 -9.87 -7.54
C GLY A 117 6.79 -8.50 -7.14
N ALA A 118 7.90 -8.07 -7.75
CA ALA A 118 8.50 -6.74 -7.60
C ALA A 118 8.71 -6.28 -6.14
N SER A 119 8.98 -7.20 -5.23
CA SER A 119 9.30 -6.90 -3.83
C SER A 119 10.75 -7.19 -3.50
N THR A 120 11.24 -6.48 -2.49
CA THR A 120 12.60 -6.65 -1.96
C THR A 120 12.54 -7.30 -0.57
N GLY A 121 13.54 -8.12 -0.28
CA GLY A 121 13.66 -8.80 1.00
C GLY A 121 12.70 -9.98 1.16
N ASP A 122 12.27 -10.22 2.39
CA ASP A 122 11.42 -11.34 2.78
C ASP A 122 9.91 -11.12 2.57
N MET A 123 9.53 -10.04 1.89
CA MET A 123 8.12 -9.72 1.62
C MET A 123 7.61 -10.22 0.27
N LEU A 124 8.45 -10.86 -0.54
CA LEU A 124 7.97 -11.56 -1.73
C LEU A 124 7.24 -12.84 -1.30
N VAL A 125 6.01 -13.00 -1.76
CA VAL A 125 5.20 -14.21 -1.54
C VAL A 125 5.05 -14.91 -2.88
N ASP A 126 5.94 -15.83 -3.16
CA ASP A 126 6.04 -16.62 -4.39
C ASP A 126 5.81 -18.13 -4.18
N ASP A 127 5.61 -18.53 -2.92
CA ASP A 127 5.22 -19.88 -2.54
C ASP A 127 3.69 -20.03 -2.66
N LEU A 128 3.25 -20.97 -3.49
CA LEU A 128 1.81 -21.18 -3.76
C LEU A 128 1.06 -21.70 -2.54
N ASP A 129 1.69 -22.52 -1.70
CA ASP A 129 1.06 -23.03 -0.48
C ASP A 129 0.88 -21.89 0.54
N ALA A 130 1.88 -21.00 0.64
CA ALA A 130 1.75 -19.79 1.46
C ALA A 130 0.67 -18.84 0.96
N LEU A 131 0.53 -18.66 -0.34
CA LEU A 131 -0.54 -17.87 -0.94
C LEU A 131 -1.91 -18.49 -0.64
N ASP A 132 -2.07 -19.80 -0.80
CA ASP A 132 -3.33 -20.50 -0.49
C ASP A 132 -3.71 -20.33 0.99
N ASP A 133 -2.76 -20.49 1.89
CA ASP A 133 -2.96 -20.25 3.32
C ASP A 133 -3.37 -18.81 3.61
N ILE A 134 -2.72 -17.82 2.99
CA ILE A 134 -3.04 -16.40 3.16
C ILE A 134 -4.48 -16.12 2.74
N PHE A 135 -4.89 -16.55 1.55
CA PHE A 135 -6.23 -16.31 1.06
C PHE A 135 -7.31 -17.07 1.84
N ASN A 136 -6.99 -18.24 2.39
CA ASN A 136 -7.94 -19.04 3.16
C ASN A 136 -8.09 -18.56 4.61
N TYR A 137 -7.04 -18.02 5.23
CA TYR A 137 -7.02 -17.80 6.67
C TYR A 137 -6.86 -16.34 7.10
N SER A 138 -6.66 -15.39 6.16
CA SER A 138 -6.57 -13.98 6.52
C SER A 138 -7.90 -13.45 7.06
N PRO A 139 -7.93 -12.84 8.26
CA PRO A 139 -9.11 -12.14 8.74
C PRO A 139 -9.27 -10.75 8.09
N LEU A 140 -8.23 -10.27 7.40
CA LEU A 140 -8.16 -8.96 6.75
C LEU A 140 -8.51 -9.05 5.27
N ILE A 141 -8.94 -7.94 4.69
CA ILE A 141 -8.99 -7.78 3.23
C ILE A 141 -7.58 -7.95 2.68
N VAL A 142 -7.43 -8.75 1.64
CA VAL A 142 -6.13 -8.98 0.98
C VAL A 142 -5.98 -8.01 -0.19
N VAL A 143 -4.90 -7.23 -0.17
CA VAL A 143 -4.51 -6.30 -1.23
C VAL A 143 -3.23 -6.81 -1.86
N THR A 144 -3.25 -7.06 -3.16
CA THR A 144 -2.15 -7.71 -3.86
C THR A 144 -1.40 -6.77 -4.79
N HIS A 145 -0.10 -7.02 -4.96
CA HIS A 145 0.67 -6.62 -6.11
C HIS A 145 0.90 -7.88 -6.93
N CYS A 146 0.13 -8.03 -8.01
CA CYS A 146 0.00 -9.28 -8.74
C CYS A 146 0.99 -9.34 -9.91
N GLU A 147 2.22 -9.76 -9.67
CA GLU A 147 3.18 -10.08 -10.71
C GLU A 147 3.61 -11.54 -10.60
N ASP A 148 3.62 -12.25 -11.75
CA ASP A 148 4.25 -13.56 -11.81
C ASP A 148 5.76 -13.37 -12.00
N GLN A 149 6.49 -13.41 -10.88
CA GLN A 149 7.92 -13.19 -10.84
C GLN A 149 8.69 -14.08 -11.82
N LYS A 150 8.31 -15.34 -11.98
CA LYS A 150 8.96 -16.29 -12.90
C LYS A 150 8.82 -15.86 -14.35
N THR A 151 7.67 -15.32 -14.70
CA THR A 151 7.42 -14.81 -16.05
C THR A 151 8.14 -13.49 -16.30
N VAL A 152 8.19 -12.59 -15.32
CA VAL A 152 8.96 -11.35 -15.41
C VAL A 152 10.44 -11.69 -15.67
N GLU A 153 11.05 -12.54 -14.84
CA GLU A 153 12.45 -12.95 -14.99
C GLU A 153 12.74 -13.61 -16.35
N LYS A 154 11.81 -14.43 -16.84
CA LYS A 154 11.93 -15.04 -18.17
C LYS A 154 11.90 -13.98 -19.27
N ASN A 155 10.97 -13.04 -19.19
CA ASN A 155 10.83 -11.97 -20.15
C ASN A 155 12.04 -11.02 -20.12
N GLU A 156 12.53 -10.65 -18.94
CA GLU A 156 13.74 -9.86 -18.78
C GLU A 156 14.91 -10.49 -19.51
N LYS A 157 15.15 -11.80 -19.34
CA LYS A 157 16.21 -12.52 -20.05
C LYS A 157 16.07 -12.42 -21.56
N ILE A 158 14.86 -12.65 -22.09
CA ILE A 158 14.57 -12.56 -23.52
C ILE A 158 14.88 -11.14 -24.06
N PHE A 159 14.47 -10.11 -23.31
CA PHE A 159 14.68 -8.73 -23.73
C PHE A 159 16.14 -8.30 -23.61
N HIS A 160 16.85 -8.74 -22.57
CA HIS A 160 18.30 -8.54 -22.46
C HIS A 160 19.09 -9.24 -23.54
N GLU A 161 18.74 -10.47 -23.91
CA GLU A 161 19.36 -11.19 -25.03
C GLU A 161 19.16 -10.46 -26.36
N LYS A 162 17.98 -9.85 -26.54
CA LYS A 162 17.62 -9.18 -27.81
C LYS A 162 18.18 -7.76 -27.92
N TYR A 163 18.22 -7.01 -26.84
CA TYR A 163 18.49 -5.56 -26.85
C TYR A 163 19.73 -5.18 -26.03
N GLY A 164 20.34 -6.12 -25.26
CA GLY A 164 21.46 -5.86 -24.37
C GLY A 164 21.09 -4.82 -23.32
N GLU A 165 21.98 -3.85 -23.10
CA GLU A 165 21.75 -2.72 -22.19
C GLU A 165 20.76 -1.66 -22.72
N ASN A 166 20.27 -1.83 -23.95
CA ASN A 166 19.35 -0.89 -24.60
C ASN A 166 17.86 -1.27 -24.42
N VAL A 167 17.53 -2.04 -23.38
CA VAL A 167 16.14 -2.27 -23.00
C VAL A 167 15.53 -0.92 -22.57
N SER A 168 14.62 -0.40 -23.38
CA SER A 168 13.99 0.90 -23.11
C SER A 168 12.75 0.76 -22.22
N ALA A 169 12.31 1.87 -21.62
CA ALA A 169 11.08 1.92 -20.83
C ALA A 169 9.83 1.49 -21.64
N GLU A 170 9.86 1.62 -22.95
CA GLU A 170 8.79 1.15 -23.84
C GLU A 170 8.59 -0.37 -23.82
N HIS A 171 9.59 -1.14 -23.41
CA HIS A 171 9.50 -2.58 -23.27
C HIS A 171 8.92 -3.03 -21.93
N HIS A 172 8.78 -2.13 -20.96
CA HIS A 172 8.36 -2.48 -19.60
C HIS A 172 7.03 -3.24 -19.58
N HIS A 173 6.03 -2.77 -20.33
CA HIS A 173 4.73 -3.43 -20.39
C HIS A 173 4.77 -4.83 -21.02
N LEU A 174 5.76 -5.13 -21.85
CA LEU A 174 5.95 -6.45 -22.46
C LEU A 174 6.68 -7.40 -21.51
N ILE A 175 7.49 -6.87 -20.61
CA ILE A 175 8.22 -7.64 -19.60
C ILE A 175 7.31 -8.01 -18.45
N SER A 176 6.51 -7.05 -17.97
CA SER A 176 5.63 -7.18 -16.81
C SER A 176 4.17 -7.50 -17.14
N CYS A 177 3.78 -7.52 -18.42
CA CYS A 177 2.40 -7.42 -18.90
C CYS A 177 1.49 -8.62 -18.64
N LEU A 178 1.95 -9.65 -17.96
CA LEU A 178 1.10 -10.80 -17.63
C LEU A 178 0.11 -10.55 -16.49
N LEU A 179 0.09 -9.37 -15.98
CA LEU A 179 -0.67 -9.00 -14.79
C LEU A 179 -2.07 -8.54 -15.02
N TYR A 180 -2.35 -8.10 -16.22
CA TYR A 180 -3.69 -7.67 -16.59
C TYR A 180 -4.74 -8.77 -16.49
N THR A 181 -4.33 -10.04 -16.48
CA THR A 181 -5.25 -11.18 -16.35
C THR A 181 -5.55 -11.57 -14.92
N SER A 182 -4.82 -11.04 -13.93
CA SER A 182 -5.02 -11.34 -12.52
C SER A 182 -5.60 -10.17 -11.71
N ASP A 183 -5.72 -9.00 -12.31
CA ASP A 183 -6.35 -7.84 -11.68
C ASP A 183 -7.85 -7.85 -11.94
N ALA A 184 -8.64 -8.10 -10.89
CA ALA A 184 -10.09 -8.06 -10.94
C ALA A 184 -10.66 -6.68 -11.36
N ALA A 185 -9.85 -5.61 -11.31
CA ALA A 185 -10.25 -4.29 -11.78
C ALA A 185 -10.33 -4.21 -13.31
N ASP A 186 -9.58 -5.04 -14.04
CA ASP A 186 -9.61 -5.07 -15.50
C ASP A 186 -10.81 -5.82 -16.09
N ASP A 187 -11.50 -6.65 -15.30
CA ASP A 187 -12.72 -7.35 -15.74
C ASP A 187 -13.91 -6.40 -15.98
N PHE A 188 -13.79 -5.13 -15.60
CA PHE A 188 -14.85 -4.13 -15.81
C PHE A 188 -14.71 -3.32 -17.11
N THR A 189 -13.67 -3.56 -17.89
CA THR A 189 -13.44 -2.83 -19.18
C THR A 189 -13.73 -3.65 -20.42
N SER A 190 -14.27 -4.85 -20.31
CA SER A 190 -14.68 -5.71 -21.42
C SER A 190 -16.19 -5.63 -21.72
#